data_4df30fded3fdd1be435d8640512808c8
#
_entry.id   4df30fded3fdd1be435d8640512808c8
#
_cell.length_a   1.000
_cell.length_b   1.000
_cell.length_c   1.000
_cell.angle_alpha   90.00
_cell.angle_beta   90.00
_cell.angle_gamma   90.00
#
_symmetry.space_group_name_H-M   'P 1'
#
loop_
_entity.id
_entity.type
_entity.pdbx_description
1 polymer ?
#
loop_
_entity_poly.entity_id
_entity_poly.type
_entity_poly.pdbx_seq_one_letter_code
_entity_poly.pdbx_strand_id
1 'polypeptide(L)'
;PKYNALPDSDSALLTITVPENILHEVDIDLAMGDVDLGTLSLDELDLELAMGNVSANSLTVKDADFDLAAGGCHIDHLSAPEFDAELAMGDCTIGLLSGAQDVNISVTLGKAALTLEGSASDYTLVTNGLMGTSIQDGKANPSRKISLSTTTGDFSISYAN
;
A
#
# COMPACT_ATOMS: atom_id res chain seq x y z
N PRO A 1 -17.62 -20.93 12.44
CA PRO A 1 -16.53 -20.59 13.33
C PRO A 1 -17.10 -20.10 14.67
N LYS A 2 -16.54 -20.58 15.80
CA LYS A 2 -16.95 -20.13 17.13
C LYS A 2 -15.95 -19.08 17.59
N TYR A 3 -16.41 -17.87 17.81
CA TYR A 3 -15.62 -16.82 18.41
C TYR A 3 -15.51 -17.05 19.92
N ASN A 4 -14.31 -17.19 20.43
CA ASN A 4 -14.06 -17.08 21.86
C ASN A 4 -13.51 -15.68 22.14
N ALA A 5 -14.37 -14.76 22.51
CA ALA A 5 -13.93 -13.51 23.12
C ALA A 5 -13.32 -13.83 24.49
N LEU A 6 -12.07 -13.46 24.68
CA LEU A 6 -11.42 -13.54 25.98
C LEU A 6 -11.94 -12.40 26.86
N PRO A 7 -12.38 -12.64 28.10
CA PRO A 7 -13.15 -11.67 28.87
C PRO A 7 -12.36 -10.52 29.50
N ASP A 8 -11.05 -10.38 29.26
CA ASP A 8 -10.21 -9.38 29.95
C ASP A 8 -9.07 -8.78 29.09
N SER A 9 -9.18 -8.79 27.77
CA SER A 9 -8.25 -8.02 26.92
C SER A 9 -9.05 -7.05 26.07
N ASP A 10 -8.71 -5.78 26.13
CA ASP A 10 -9.27 -4.70 25.28
C ASP A 10 -8.92 -4.87 23.78
N SER A 11 -8.34 -5.98 23.40
CA SER A 11 -7.98 -6.31 22.01
C SER A 11 -8.42 -7.73 21.64
N ALA A 12 -9.05 -7.88 20.49
CA ALA A 12 -9.37 -9.16 19.89
C ALA A 12 -8.36 -9.48 18.78
N LEU A 13 -7.81 -10.70 18.77
CA LEU A 13 -6.97 -11.19 17.68
C LEU A 13 -7.78 -12.19 16.85
N LEU A 14 -7.96 -11.88 15.56
CA LEU A 14 -8.49 -12.80 14.57
C LEU A 14 -7.33 -13.28 13.69
N THR A 15 -7.07 -14.56 13.69
CA THR A 15 -6.09 -15.18 12.78
C THR A 15 -6.82 -16.04 11.77
N ILE A 16 -6.64 -15.75 10.49
CA ILE A 16 -7.20 -16.54 9.38
C ILE A 16 -6.03 -17.16 8.64
N THR A 17 -6.01 -18.49 8.60
CA THR A 17 -5.02 -19.24 7.83
C THR A 17 -5.71 -19.86 6.63
N VAL A 18 -5.22 -19.56 5.44
CA VAL A 18 -5.74 -20.05 4.17
C VAL A 18 -4.65 -20.80 3.43
N PRO A 19 -5.01 -21.88 2.70
CA PRO A 19 -4.08 -22.55 1.81
C PRO A 19 -3.63 -21.62 0.67
N GLU A 20 -2.42 -21.82 0.18
CA GLU A 20 -1.90 -21.09 -0.99
C GLU A 20 -2.79 -21.34 -2.23
N ASN A 21 -2.91 -20.33 -3.08
CA ASN A 21 -3.61 -20.35 -4.37
C ASN A 21 -5.13 -20.62 -4.33
N ILE A 22 -5.79 -20.34 -3.21
CA ILE A 22 -7.26 -20.42 -3.10
C ILE A 22 -7.91 -19.03 -3.03
N LEU A 23 -7.18 -18.05 -2.54
CA LEU A 23 -7.69 -16.68 -2.44
C LEU A 23 -7.63 -15.99 -3.80
N HIS A 24 -8.77 -15.50 -4.23
CA HIS A 24 -8.88 -14.65 -5.42
C HIS A 24 -9.15 -13.21 -5.03
N GLU A 25 -9.99 -13.00 -4.04
CA GLU A 25 -10.43 -11.69 -3.57
C GLU A 25 -10.45 -11.70 -2.04
N VAL A 26 -9.98 -10.61 -1.46
CA VAL A 26 -10.05 -10.35 -0.03
C VAL A 26 -10.52 -8.92 0.17
N ASP A 27 -11.59 -8.77 0.95
CA ASP A 27 -12.18 -7.50 1.36
C ASP A 27 -12.11 -7.41 2.89
N ILE A 28 -11.50 -6.33 3.39
CA ILE A 28 -11.31 -6.07 4.82
C ILE A 28 -11.84 -4.69 5.15
N ASP A 29 -12.94 -4.62 5.87
CA ASP A 29 -13.47 -3.40 6.46
C ASP A 29 -13.30 -3.45 7.99
N LEU A 30 -12.47 -2.57 8.54
CA LEU A 30 -12.15 -2.55 9.95
C LEU A 30 -12.19 -1.11 10.51
N ALA A 31 -13.07 -0.88 11.46
CA ALA A 31 -13.17 0.44 12.09
C ALA A 31 -11.93 0.76 12.96
N MET A 32 -11.36 -0.23 13.66
CA MET A 32 -10.21 -0.02 14.52
C MET A 32 -9.41 -1.31 14.72
N GLY A 33 -8.10 -1.24 14.54
CA GLY A 33 -7.18 -2.36 14.76
C GLY A 33 -6.07 -2.39 13.74
N ASP A 34 -5.09 -3.25 13.95
CA ASP A 34 -4.00 -3.46 13.01
C ASP A 34 -4.28 -4.69 12.14
N VAL A 35 -3.87 -4.62 10.88
CA VAL A 35 -3.97 -5.70 9.90
C VAL A 35 -2.58 -6.17 9.53
N ASP A 36 -2.28 -7.43 9.78
CA ASP A 36 -1.05 -8.08 9.33
C ASP A 36 -1.40 -9.11 8.25
N LEU A 37 -1.04 -8.81 7.03
CA LEU A 37 -1.27 -9.67 5.86
C LEU A 37 -0.18 -10.74 5.71
N GLY A 38 0.96 -10.58 6.41
CA GLY A 38 2.08 -11.51 6.34
C GLY A 38 2.63 -11.67 4.92
N THR A 39 2.56 -12.90 4.41
CA THR A 39 2.88 -13.20 3.00
C THR A 39 1.62 -13.70 2.32
N LEU A 40 1.14 -12.97 1.32
CA LEU A 40 -0.14 -13.19 0.68
C LEU A 40 -0.04 -13.08 -0.84
N SER A 41 -0.75 -13.96 -1.55
CA SER A 41 -0.86 -13.93 -3.01
C SER A 41 -2.32 -14.13 -3.42
N LEU A 42 -2.88 -13.16 -4.16
CA LEU A 42 -4.28 -13.15 -4.60
C LEU A 42 -4.45 -12.27 -5.84
N ASP A 43 -5.67 -12.22 -6.36
CA ASP A 43 -5.98 -11.39 -7.53
C ASP A 43 -6.35 -9.95 -7.11
N GLU A 44 -7.20 -9.78 -6.10
CA GLU A 44 -7.76 -8.48 -5.70
C GLU A 44 -7.78 -8.35 -4.17
N LEU A 45 -7.36 -7.19 -3.68
CA LEU A 45 -7.34 -6.87 -2.24
C LEU A 45 -7.90 -5.47 -2.00
N ASP A 46 -9.06 -5.42 -1.36
CA ASP A 46 -9.67 -4.19 -0.85
C ASP A 46 -9.50 -4.09 0.66
N LEU A 47 -8.98 -2.95 1.14
CA LEU A 47 -8.76 -2.74 2.55
C LEU A 47 -9.20 -1.34 2.97
N GLU A 48 -10.27 -1.27 3.75
CA GLU A 48 -10.74 -0.05 4.39
C GLU A 48 -10.47 -0.09 5.90
N LEU A 49 -9.70 0.88 6.40
CA LEU A 49 -9.32 0.96 7.80
C LEU A 49 -9.50 2.37 8.34
N ALA A 50 -10.45 2.55 9.27
CA ALA A 50 -10.66 3.88 9.85
C ALA A 50 -9.53 4.26 10.82
N MET A 51 -8.99 3.33 11.62
CA MET A 51 -7.90 3.62 12.54
C MET A 51 -7.03 2.38 12.82
N GLY A 52 -5.74 2.45 12.49
CA GLY A 52 -4.76 1.37 12.73
C GLY A 52 -3.70 1.29 11.65
N ASN A 53 -2.94 0.23 11.65
CA ASN A 53 -1.84 0.04 10.71
C ASN A 53 -2.03 -1.22 9.87
N VAL A 54 -1.57 -1.13 8.65
CA VAL A 54 -1.49 -2.28 7.73
C VAL A 54 -0.03 -2.66 7.56
N SER A 55 0.27 -3.94 7.68
CA SER A 55 1.61 -4.49 7.44
C SER A 55 1.57 -5.73 6.57
N ALA A 56 2.59 -5.88 5.73
CA ALA A 56 2.82 -7.10 4.96
C ALA A 56 4.32 -7.32 4.74
N ASN A 57 4.77 -8.57 4.84
CA ASN A 57 6.13 -8.94 4.46
C ASN A 57 6.25 -9.07 2.94
N SER A 58 5.29 -9.73 2.31
CA SER A 58 5.26 -9.89 0.86
C SER A 58 3.83 -10.01 0.37
N LEU A 59 3.42 -9.08 -0.46
CA LEU A 59 2.11 -9.05 -1.08
C LEU A 59 2.26 -9.16 -2.60
N THR A 60 1.66 -10.19 -3.17
CA THR A 60 1.55 -10.37 -4.62
C THR A 60 0.10 -10.30 -5.01
N VAL A 61 -0.27 -9.28 -5.76
CA VAL A 61 -1.67 -9.01 -6.10
C VAL A 61 -1.72 -8.39 -7.51
N LYS A 62 -2.84 -8.53 -8.20
CA LYS A 62 -3.02 -7.85 -9.50
C LYS A 62 -3.56 -6.44 -9.31
N ASP A 63 -4.48 -6.28 -8.37
CA ASP A 63 -5.12 -5.03 -8.03
C ASP A 63 -5.26 -4.92 -6.50
N ALA A 64 -4.81 -3.81 -5.94
CA ALA A 64 -4.96 -3.55 -4.50
C ALA A 64 -5.38 -2.10 -4.25
N ASP A 65 -6.41 -1.95 -3.44
CA ASP A 65 -6.96 -0.66 -3.01
C ASP A 65 -6.95 -0.56 -1.48
N PHE A 66 -6.26 0.48 -0.98
CA PHE A 66 -6.11 0.72 0.45
C PHE A 66 -6.63 2.11 0.82
N ASP A 67 -7.70 2.16 1.61
CA ASP A 67 -8.25 3.40 2.18
C ASP A 67 -8.03 3.45 3.69
N LEU A 68 -7.12 4.30 4.14
CA LEU A 68 -6.76 4.46 5.54
C LEU A 68 -7.08 5.88 6.04
N ALA A 69 -8.03 6.02 6.94
CA ALA A 69 -8.34 7.32 7.49
C ALA A 69 -7.29 7.79 8.51
N ALA A 70 -6.77 6.91 9.37
CA ALA A 70 -5.70 7.24 10.31
C ALA A 70 -4.82 6.02 10.62
N GLY A 71 -3.53 6.11 10.33
CA GLY A 71 -2.57 5.04 10.57
C GLY A 71 -1.52 4.95 9.49
N GLY A 72 -0.79 3.85 9.45
CA GLY A 72 0.28 3.65 8.49
C GLY A 72 0.11 2.39 7.66
N CYS A 73 0.71 2.42 6.46
CA CYS A 73 0.86 1.25 5.61
C CYS A 73 2.35 0.92 5.48
N HIS A 74 2.72 -0.30 5.80
CA HIS A 74 4.09 -0.77 5.66
C HIS A 74 4.13 -2.12 4.96
N ILE A 75 4.67 -2.16 3.75
CA ILE A 75 4.83 -3.36 2.94
C ILE A 75 6.29 -3.50 2.57
N ASP A 76 6.94 -4.61 2.97
CA ASP A 76 8.34 -4.85 2.63
C ASP A 76 8.51 -5.11 1.13
N HIS A 77 7.68 -6.01 0.58
CA HIS A 77 7.70 -6.35 -0.85
C HIS A 77 6.27 -6.35 -1.42
N LEU A 78 6.03 -5.50 -2.38
CA LEU A 78 4.78 -5.44 -3.14
C LEU A 78 5.04 -5.79 -4.60
N SER A 79 4.33 -6.78 -5.10
CA SER A 79 4.28 -7.10 -6.52
C SER A 79 2.87 -6.86 -7.03
N ALA A 80 2.63 -5.71 -7.64
CA ALA A 80 1.32 -5.30 -8.10
C ALA A 80 1.42 -4.49 -9.40
N PRO A 81 0.71 -4.89 -10.46
CA PRO A 81 0.51 -4.04 -11.64
C PRO A 81 -0.30 -2.79 -11.32
N GLU A 82 -1.36 -2.91 -10.53
CA GLU A 82 -2.23 -1.82 -10.12
C GLU A 82 -2.25 -1.72 -8.60
N PHE A 83 -2.03 -0.51 -8.08
CA PHE A 83 -2.05 -0.25 -6.64
C PHE A 83 -2.50 1.17 -6.37
N ASP A 84 -3.60 1.30 -5.66
CA ASP A 84 -4.13 2.55 -5.14
C ASP A 84 -4.03 2.57 -3.61
N ALA A 85 -3.57 3.70 -3.04
CA ALA A 85 -3.54 3.90 -1.60
C ALA A 85 -3.91 5.33 -1.25
N GLU A 86 -4.99 5.50 -0.51
CA GLU A 86 -5.41 6.76 0.06
C GLU A 86 -5.20 6.77 1.58
N LEU A 87 -4.39 7.71 2.08
CA LEU A 87 -4.17 7.92 3.50
C LEU A 87 -4.55 9.34 3.89
N ALA A 88 -5.55 9.50 4.76
CA ALA A 88 -5.87 10.83 5.27
C ALA A 88 -4.82 11.31 6.29
N MET A 89 -4.39 10.46 7.22
CA MET A 89 -3.31 10.73 8.17
C MET A 89 -2.44 9.51 8.39
N GLY A 90 -1.14 9.64 8.11
CA GLY A 90 -0.17 8.57 8.38
C GLY A 90 0.91 8.46 7.32
N ASP A 91 1.70 7.43 7.44
CA ASP A 91 2.83 7.20 6.56
C ASP A 91 2.60 5.93 5.72
N CYS A 92 2.88 6.01 4.42
CA CYS A 92 2.90 4.86 3.52
C CYS A 92 4.34 4.52 3.14
N THR A 93 4.76 3.31 3.44
CA THR A 93 6.12 2.84 3.13
C THR A 93 6.07 1.52 2.36
N ILE A 94 6.63 1.50 1.16
CA ILE A 94 6.79 0.30 0.36
C ILE A 94 8.29 0.08 0.13
N GLY A 95 8.82 -0.99 0.73
CA GLY A 95 10.24 -1.33 0.70
C GLY A 95 10.73 -1.66 -0.71
N LEU A 96 9.98 -2.48 -1.46
CA LEU A 96 10.22 -2.75 -2.87
C LEU A 96 8.89 -2.96 -3.61
N LEU A 97 8.66 -2.18 -4.65
CA LEU A 97 7.53 -2.35 -5.56
C LEU A 97 8.02 -2.88 -6.91
N SER A 98 7.53 -4.05 -7.27
CA SER A 98 7.83 -4.70 -8.54
C SER A 98 6.58 -4.84 -9.42
N GLY A 99 6.77 -4.95 -10.72
CA GLY A 99 5.67 -5.16 -11.67
C GLY A 99 4.74 -3.97 -11.90
N ALA A 100 4.96 -2.84 -11.25
CA ALA A 100 4.09 -1.66 -11.28
C ALA A 100 3.78 -1.16 -12.70
N GLN A 101 2.52 -0.92 -12.99
CA GLN A 101 2.03 -0.32 -14.24
C GLN A 101 1.26 0.97 -13.97
N ASP A 102 0.24 0.95 -13.12
CA ASP A 102 -0.47 2.15 -12.64
C ASP A 102 -0.52 2.12 -11.12
N VAL A 103 0.17 3.06 -10.49
CA VAL A 103 0.26 3.16 -9.05
C VAL A 103 -0.07 4.58 -8.63
N ASN A 104 -1.04 4.72 -7.73
CA ASN A 104 -1.44 5.99 -7.17
C ASN A 104 -1.33 5.92 -5.64
N ILE A 105 -0.56 6.83 -5.06
CA ILE A 105 -0.47 6.95 -3.60
C ILE A 105 -0.78 8.40 -3.23
N SER A 106 -1.83 8.59 -2.46
CA SER A 106 -2.29 9.87 -1.96
C SER A 106 -2.21 9.94 -0.44
N VAL A 107 -1.41 10.85 0.09
CA VAL A 107 -1.29 11.06 1.54
C VAL A 107 -1.65 12.51 1.86
N THR A 108 -2.74 12.72 2.60
CA THR A 108 -3.14 14.09 2.94
C THR A 108 -2.21 14.69 4.00
N LEU A 109 -1.91 13.96 5.07
CA LEU A 109 -1.02 14.41 6.14
C LEU A 109 -0.08 13.28 6.55
N GLY A 110 1.19 13.34 6.15
CA GLY A 110 2.18 12.30 6.45
C GLY A 110 3.24 12.15 5.36
N LYS A 111 3.77 10.95 5.22
CA LYS A 111 4.85 10.66 4.28
C LYS A 111 4.54 9.48 3.40
N ALA A 112 5.02 9.54 2.15
CA ALA A 112 5.06 8.39 1.27
C ALA A 112 6.51 8.05 0.90
N ALA A 113 6.93 6.81 1.15
CA ALA A 113 8.26 6.32 0.81
C ALA A 113 8.15 5.05 -0.03
N LEU A 114 8.82 5.02 -1.18
CA LEU A 114 8.65 3.99 -2.19
C LEU A 114 9.98 3.66 -2.84
N THR A 115 10.33 2.37 -2.91
CA THR A 115 11.42 1.88 -3.74
C THR A 115 10.87 1.12 -4.94
N LEU A 116 11.18 1.58 -6.14
CA LEU A 116 10.76 0.97 -7.40
C LEU A 116 11.83 0.03 -7.93
N GLU A 117 11.41 -1.12 -8.44
CA GLU A 117 12.30 -2.02 -9.18
C GLU A 117 12.71 -1.40 -10.51
N GLY A 118 14.01 -1.43 -10.83
CA GLY A 118 14.54 -0.86 -12.06
C GLY A 118 15.06 0.56 -11.92
N SER A 119 14.90 1.36 -12.96
CA SER A 119 15.44 2.72 -13.03
C SER A 119 14.38 3.79 -13.28
N ALA A 120 14.70 5.05 -12.98
CA ALA A 120 13.80 6.18 -13.19
C ALA A 120 13.28 6.29 -14.64
N SER A 121 14.06 5.82 -15.62
CA SER A 121 13.67 5.85 -17.05
C SER A 121 12.58 4.83 -17.41
N ASP A 122 12.29 3.89 -16.51
CA ASP A 122 11.29 2.86 -16.75
C ASP A 122 9.87 3.33 -16.39
N TYR A 123 9.76 4.50 -15.74
CA TYR A 123 8.49 5.00 -15.21
C TYR A 123 8.17 6.42 -15.66
N THR A 124 6.89 6.73 -15.76
CA THR A 124 6.38 8.09 -15.79
C THR A 124 5.98 8.48 -14.36
N LEU A 125 6.71 9.41 -13.77
CA LEU A 125 6.43 9.88 -12.42
C LEU A 125 5.59 11.15 -12.46
N VAL A 126 4.47 11.14 -11.75
CA VAL A 126 3.62 12.30 -11.51
C VAL A 126 3.59 12.58 -10.02
N THR A 127 4.08 13.74 -9.61
CA THR A 127 4.12 14.08 -8.18
C THR A 127 3.41 15.41 -7.95
N ASN A 128 2.48 15.46 -7.01
CA ASN A 128 1.74 16.65 -6.61
C ASN A 128 1.90 16.88 -5.11
N GLY A 129 2.35 18.07 -4.71
CA GLY A 129 2.48 18.42 -3.29
C GLY A 129 2.66 19.93 -3.10
N LEU A 130 2.35 20.41 -1.89
CA LEU A 130 2.46 21.84 -1.56
C LEU A 130 3.89 22.39 -1.59
N MET A 131 4.91 21.54 -1.50
CA MET A 131 6.34 21.95 -1.41
C MET A 131 7.15 21.62 -2.65
N GLY A 132 6.55 21.27 -3.74
CA GLY A 132 7.26 21.12 -5.01
C GLY A 132 6.75 19.99 -5.87
N THR A 133 6.36 20.31 -7.07
CA THR A 133 6.11 19.35 -8.14
C THR A 133 7.46 18.95 -8.72
N SER A 134 7.92 17.75 -8.45
CA SER A 134 9.07 17.17 -9.14
C SER A 134 8.58 16.21 -10.19
N ILE A 135 8.52 16.64 -11.43
CA ILE A 135 8.38 15.74 -12.56
C ILE A 135 9.80 15.32 -12.93
N GLN A 136 10.21 14.10 -12.60
CA GLN A 136 11.39 13.52 -13.22
C GLN A 136 10.95 12.95 -14.58
N ASP A 137 11.09 13.73 -15.63
CA ASP A 137 11.02 13.26 -17.00
C ASP A 137 12.19 12.33 -17.30
N GLY A 138 12.08 11.06 -16.87
CA GLY A 138 12.67 9.97 -17.60
C GLY A 138 11.92 9.90 -18.93
N LYS A 139 12.54 9.40 -19.99
CA LYS A 139 11.85 9.17 -21.26
C LYS A 139 10.61 8.33 -20.95
N ALA A 140 9.45 8.99 -20.94
CA ALA A 140 8.21 8.40 -20.50
C ALA A 140 7.99 7.03 -21.12
N ASN A 141 7.96 6.00 -20.32
CA ASN A 141 7.29 4.77 -20.68
C ASN A 141 5.82 4.95 -20.32
N PRO A 142 4.94 5.24 -21.28
CA PRO A 142 3.54 5.53 -20.98
C PRO A 142 2.77 4.36 -20.36
N SER A 143 3.39 3.18 -20.34
CA SER A 143 2.80 1.94 -19.82
C SER A 143 3.06 1.72 -18.32
N ARG A 144 3.90 2.55 -17.67
CA ARG A 144 4.23 2.44 -16.24
C ARG A 144 4.15 3.81 -15.59
N LYS A 145 3.04 4.09 -14.95
CA LYS A 145 2.76 5.38 -14.34
C LYS A 145 2.74 5.26 -12.82
N ILE A 146 3.47 6.13 -12.16
CA ILE A 146 3.47 6.25 -10.70
C ILE A 146 3.04 7.66 -10.35
N SER A 147 1.94 7.79 -9.64
CA SER A 147 1.39 9.05 -9.16
C SER A 147 1.52 9.13 -7.64
N LEU A 148 2.20 10.15 -7.15
CA LEU A 148 2.28 10.43 -5.73
C LEU A 148 1.72 11.81 -5.44
N SER A 149 0.81 11.89 -4.49
CA SER A 149 0.20 13.14 -4.05
C SER A 149 0.33 13.31 -2.53
N THR A 150 0.77 14.48 -2.08
CA THR A 150 0.73 14.85 -0.68
C THR A 150 0.17 16.26 -0.51
N THR A 151 -0.71 16.46 0.46
CA THR A 151 -1.20 17.80 0.80
C THR A 151 -0.29 18.47 1.82
N THR A 152 0.09 17.74 2.87
CA THR A 152 1.03 18.21 3.89
C THR A 152 1.93 17.05 4.28
N GLY A 153 3.18 17.07 3.82
CA GLY A 153 4.14 16.01 4.09
C GLY A 153 5.17 15.88 2.98
N ASP A 154 5.93 14.80 3.07
CA ASP A 154 7.03 14.53 2.17
C ASP A 154 6.81 13.21 1.43
N PHE A 155 7.40 13.08 0.25
CA PHE A 155 7.52 11.79 -0.40
C PHE A 155 8.98 11.54 -0.83
N SER A 156 9.35 10.28 -0.86
CA SER A 156 10.65 9.83 -1.33
C SER A 156 10.52 8.64 -2.27
N ILE A 157 11.24 8.68 -3.38
CA ILE A 157 11.30 7.59 -4.34
C ILE A 157 12.75 7.16 -4.47
N SER A 158 12.98 5.85 -4.38
CA SER A 158 14.26 5.20 -4.61
C SER A 158 14.12 4.16 -5.73
N TYR A 159 15.23 3.70 -6.27
CA TYR A 159 15.26 2.68 -7.32
C TYR A 159 16.22 1.57 -6.92
N ALA A 160 15.76 0.32 -7.08
CA ALA A 160 16.55 -0.88 -6.86
C ALA A 160 16.87 -1.53 -8.21
N ASN A 161 18.15 -1.58 -8.53
CA ASN A 161 18.69 -2.25 -9.75
C ASN A 161 19.03 -3.71 -9.46
#